data_c560181f10add4f15e769d5e8426131f
#
_entry.id   c560181f10add4f15e769d5e8426131f
#
_cell.length_a   1.000
_cell.length_b   1.000
_cell.length_c   1.000
_cell.angle_alpha   90.00
_cell.angle_beta   90.00
_cell.angle_gamma   90.00
#
_symmetry.space_group_name_H-M   'P 1'
#
loop_
_entity.id
_entity.type
_entity.pdbx_description
1 polymer ?
#
loop_
_entity_poly.entity_id
_entity_poly.type
_entity_poly.pdbx_seq_one_letter_code
_entity_poly.pdbx_strand_id
1 'polypeptide(L)'
;AGPFYVRYGTSAANLDQQSPPTLTTVEHDNTGTVEIKGLNADTVYHYQVFVNDLPHGLPGKFRTLPSSEESKNEDHNPRGLFNFRFEIGSCANQNPMHGGGHRATTYEHLNRDWADKVHFHIMNGDWLYEELRTHPAEAWRLSMGLSALPVPVKIMPTVVGVWENYKLYLSRGVELAKWHRNVPSYFTFDDHELVNDIWGAGEKGKRHRRTVFRDIGTYAWHDYLGWANPMEHKHRIHFGKATMKAGSDLLHDPDADFTKLPLDEMLNLHVHWGTPEAGVNDMKFDNDEGNKNSYVYDIVEVVDAHHLRLHMPAKVDDESISYSIGRRSYGKFRVSNCEFYLIDTRGDRDMHDVRNRGKEGVSMLGKPQREWLLKSMKESDADFFFVISSVPFMIPHSGAGGFEADNANKEEAWTGFFDEREMLIDEWEKLGKKVFVMTGDLHNSFAIKVTDNIWEFCCGPHNSVNHVPVNDESDRPATGKFKFGPRECDIRWSS
;
A
#
# COMPACT_ATOMS: atom_id res chain seq x y z
N ALA A 1 21.92 -12.69 -7.52
CA ALA A 1 21.34 -13.47 -6.41
C ALA A 1 22.46 -14.08 -5.59
N GLY A 2 22.38 -13.98 -4.28
CA GLY A 2 23.40 -14.51 -3.39
C GLY A 2 22.97 -14.46 -1.93
N PRO A 3 23.71 -15.14 -1.05
CA PRO A 3 23.43 -15.11 0.37
C PRO A 3 23.84 -13.76 0.97
N PHE A 4 23.01 -13.28 1.89
CA PHE A 4 23.32 -12.16 2.77
C PHE A 4 22.92 -12.48 4.21
N TYR A 5 23.47 -11.75 5.15
CA TYR A 5 23.10 -11.82 6.57
C TYR A 5 23.29 -10.45 7.21
N VAL A 6 22.75 -10.28 8.40
CA VAL A 6 22.86 -9.04 9.18
C VAL A 6 23.64 -9.33 10.45
N ARG A 7 24.70 -8.56 10.71
CA ARG A 7 25.29 -8.47 12.04
C ARG A 7 24.66 -7.33 12.81
N TYR A 8 24.43 -7.55 14.08
CA TYR A 8 23.78 -6.58 14.94
C TYR A 8 24.27 -6.68 16.39
N GLY A 9 24.02 -5.63 17.17
CA GLY A 9 24.41 -5.56 18.57
C GLY A 9 23.98 -4.25 19.20
N THR A 10 24.14 -4.13 20.52
CA THR A 10 23.78 -2.92 21.27
C THR A 10 24.83 -1.81 21.20
N SER A 11 25.96 -2.07 20.55
CA SER A 11 27.03 -1.09 20.32
C SER A 11 27.39 -1.05 18.85
N ALA A 12 27.49 0.16 18.29
CA ALA A 12 27.95 0.36 16.91
C ALA A 12 29.39 -0.15 16.67
N ALA A 13 30.22 -0.19 17.70
CA ALA A 13 31.60 -0.67 17.62
C ALA A 13 31.72 -2.20 17.73
N ASN A 14 30.68 -2.88 18.18
CA ASN A 14 30.66 -4.34 18.36
C ASN A 14 29.29 -4.94 17.98
N LEU A 15 29.23 -5.47 16.77
CA LEU A 15 28.06 -6.21 16.25
C LEU A 15 28.29 -7.71 16.49
N ASP A 16 28.04 -8.16 17.72
CA ASP A 16 28.41 -9.48 18.23
C ASP A 16 27.39 -10.59 17.91
N GLN A 17 26.25 -10.23 17.35
CA GLN A 17 25.20 -11.16 16.94
C GLN A 17 25.07 -11.20 15.42
N GLN A 18 24.54 -12.30 14.90
CA GLN A 18 24.37 -12.51 13.47
C GLN A 18 23.06 -13.23 13.18
N SER A 19 22.32 -12.75 12.17
CA SER A 19 21.15 -13.45 11.65
C SER A 19 21.53 -14.72 10.87
N PRO A 20 20.62 -15.67 10.70
CA PRO A 20 20.79 -16.70 9.68
C PRO A 20 21.01 -16.08 8.30
N PRO A 21 21.78 -16.73 7.41
CA PRO A 21 21.89 -16.28 6.04
C PRO A 21 20.57 -16.45 5.28
N THR A 22 20.25 -15.47 4.45
CA THR A 22 19.07 -15.45 3.60
C THR A 22 19.50 -15.30 2.14
N LEU A 23 18.76 -15.90 1.21
CA LEU A 23 19.03 -15.80 -0.22
C LEU A 23 18.18 -14.69 -0.84
N THR A 24 18.81 -13.90 -1.71
CA THR A 24 18.07 -13.03 -2.64
C THR A 24 17.86 -13.75 -3.96
N THR A 25 16.79 -13.41 -4.67
CA THR A 25 16.47 -13.97 -5.98
C THR A 25 16.19 -12.87 -7.00
N VAL A 26 16.44 -13.18 -8.27
CA VAL A 26 16.19 -12.23 -9.37
C VAL A 26 14.69 -12.03 -9.63
N GLU A 27 13.87 -12.98 -9.21
CA GLU A 27 12.40 -12.91 -9.26
C GLU A 27 11.84 -11.79 -8.38
N HIS A 28 12.62 -11.36 -7.39
CA HIS A 28 12.32 -10.28 -6.45
C HIS A 28 13.36 -9.16 -6.52
N ASP A 29 13.93 -8.91 -7.71
CA ASP A 29 14.96 -7.88 -7.95
C ASP A 29 16.13 -7.91 -6.94
N ASN A 30 16.49 -9.10 -6.48
CA ASN A 30 17.52 -9.33 -5.46
C ASN A 30 17.25 -8.64 -4.11
N THR A 31 16.01 -8.32 -3.79
CA THR A 31 15.64 -7.94 -2.43
C THR A 31 15.63 -9.15 -1.50
N GLY A 32 15.71 -8.92 -0.21
CA GLY A 32 15.66 -9.99 0.77
C GLY A 32 15.40 -9.45 2.17
N THR A 33 14.80 -10.28 3.02
CA THR A 33 14.44 -9.92 4.39
C THR A 33 14.97 -10.94 5.38
N VAL A 34 15.33 -10.48 6.58
CA VAL A 34 15.66 -11.34 7.70
C VAL A 34 14.80 -10.99 8.90
N GLU A 35 14.34 -12.00 9.61
CA GLU A 35 13.66 -11.84 10.89
C GLU A 35 14.66 -12.07 12.02
N ILE A 36 14.78 -11.12 12.93
CA ILE A 36 15.62 -11.22 14.12
C ILE A 36 14.70 -11.33 15.34
N LYS A 37 14.89 -12.41 16.12
CA LYS A 37 14.10 -12.71 17.32
C LYS A 37 14.94 -12.62 18.59
N GLY A 38 14.26 -12.54 19.74
CA GLY A 38 14.91 -12.57 21.05
C GLY A 38 15.66 -11.28 21.40
N LEU A 39 15.26 -10.16 20.82
CA LEU A 39 15.79 -8.85 21.15
C LEU A 39 15.25 -8.37 22.49
N ASN A 40 16.07 -7.65 23.25
CA ASN A 40 15.64 -6.98 24.47
C ASN A 40 14.69 -5.84 24.16
N ALA A 41 13.71 -5.60 25.03
CA ALA A 41 12.79 -4.48 24.92
C ALA A 41 13.50 -3.14 25.16
N ASP A 42 12.90 -2.06 24.68
CA ASP A 42 13.35 -0.67 24.82
C ASP A 42 14.85 -0.45 24.59
N THR A 43 15.42 -1.18 23.65
CA THR A 43 16.86 -1.26 23.41
C THR A 43 17.21 -0.78 22.01
N VAL A 44 18.24 0.04 21.89
CA VAL A 44 18.82 0.45 20.60
C VAL A 44 19.78 -0.61 20.11
N TYR A 45 19.51 -1.12 18.91
CA TYR A 45 20.38 -2.03 18.18
C TYR A 45 21.00 -1.32 16.98
N HIS A 46 22.28 -1.57 16.76
CA HIS A 46 23.01 -1.19 15.56
C HIS A 46 23.15 -2.41 14.66
N TYR A 47 23.13 -2.22 13.36
CA TYR A 47 23.23 -3.31 12.40
C TYR A 47 24.01 -2.96 11.15
N GLN A 48 24.54 -3.97 10.49
CA GLN A 48 25.20 -3.90 9.18
C GLN A 48 24.85 -5.14 8.37
N VAL A 49 24.49 -4.92 7.11
CA VAL A 49 24.28 -6.01 6.14
C VAL A 49 25.62 -6.49 5.61
N PHE A 50 25.75 -7.80 5.41
CA PHE A 50 26.92 -8.45 4.82
C PHE A 50 26.50 -9.28 3.63
N VAL A 51 27.26 -9.15 2.54
CA VAL A 51 27.12 -9.95 1.32
C VAL A 51 28.50 -10.54 1.02
N ASN A 52 28.58 -11.86 0.85
CA ASN A 52 29.88 -12.56 0.68
C ASN A 52 30.92 -12.17 1.74
N ASP A 53 30.50 -12.11 2.99
CA ASP A 53 31.32 -11.74 4.16
C ASP A 53 31.90 -10.32 4.15
N LEU A 54 31.50 -9.48 3.21
CA LEU A 54 31.87 -8.06 3.14
C LEU A 54 30.69 -7.18 3.56
N PRO A 55 30.95 -6.08 4.30
CA PRO A 55 29.91 -5.14 4.65
C PRO A 55 29.33 -4.52 3.37
N HIS A 56 28.01 -4.46 3.30
CA HIS A 56 27.28 -3.94 2.16
C HIS A 56 26.33 -2.80 2.60
N GLY A 57 26.34 -1.69 1.86
CA GLY A 57 25.58 -0.50 2.24
C GLY A 57 26.10 0.21 3.49
N LEU A 58 25.31 1.12 4.02
CA LEU A 58 25.63 1.88 5.23
C LEU A 58 25.07 1.19 6.48
N PRO A 59 25.74 1.28 7.63
CA PRO A 59 25.19 0.78 8.88
C PRO A 59 23.93 1.54 9.29
N GLY A 60 23.05 0.87 10.00
CA GLY A 60 21.82 1.44 10.52
C GLY A 60 21.64 1.15 12.01
N LYS A 61 20.55 1.67 12.55
CA LYS A 61 20.09 1.38 13.90
C LYS A 61 18.57 1.30 13.95
N PHE A 62 18.05 0.65 14.98
CA PHE A 62 16.63 0.68 15.32
C PHE A 62 16.47 0.55 16.83
N ARG A 63 15.31 0.96 17.34
CA ARG A 63 14.94 0.77 18.74
C ARG A 63 13.77 -0.19 18.82
N THR A 64 13.86 -1.18 19.70
CA THR A 64 12.74 -2.05 20.02
C THR A 64 11.73 -1.32 20.90
N LEU A 65 10.46 -1.72 20.80
CA LEU A 65 9.42 -1.18 21.68
C LEU A 65 9.66 -1.61 23.14
N PRO A 66 9.17 -0.82 24.13
CA PRO A 66 9.05 -1.30 25.49
C PRO A 66 8.20 -2.57 25.58
N SER A 67 8.41 -3.37 26.61
CA SER A 67 7.67 -4.60 26.86
C SER A 67 6.52 -4.36 27.84
N SER A 68 5.33 -4.88 27.53
CA SER A 68 4.20 -4.88 28.47
C SER A 68 4.52 -5.72 29.71
N GLU A 69 5.27 -6.82 29.55
CA GLU A 69 5.65 -7.67 30.66
C GLU A 69 6.58 -6.93 31.65
N GLU A 70 7.61 -6.25 31.13
CA GLU A 70 8.55 -5.47 31.97
C GLU A 70 7.91 -4.21 32.56
N SER A 71 6.88 -3.65 31.92
CA SER A 71 6.14 -2.48 32.38
C SER A 71 5.05 -2.83 33.42
N LYS A 72 4.77 -4.12 33.61
CA LYS A 72 3.68 -4.56 34.50
C LYS A 72 3.99 -4.30 35.96
N ASN A 73 2.99 -3.76 36.66
CA ASN A 73 2.99 -3.58 38.10
C ASN A 73 1.57 -3.84 38.60
N GLU A 74 1.38 -4.81 39.49
CA GLU A 74 0.06 -5.27 39.93
C GLU A 74 -0.80 -4.16 40.61
N ASP A 75 -0.13 -3.22 41.29
CA ASP A 75 -0.83 -2.15 42.00
C ASP A 75 -1.15 -0.94 41.14
N HIS A 76 -0.28 -0.58 40.19
CA HIS A 76 -0.36 0.70 39.47
C HIS A 76 -0.45 0.57 37.95
N ASN A 77 -0.06 -0.57 37.40
CA ASN A 77 -0.07 -0.82 35.94
C ASN A 77 -0.30 -2.32 35.64
N PRO A 78 -1.42 -2.91 36.08
CA PRO A 78 -1.69 -4.34 35.92
C PRO A 78 -1.76 -4.81 34.46
N ARG A 79 -2.05 -3.88 33.53
CA ARG A 79 -2.07 -4.15 32.08
C ARG A 79 -0.69 -4.04 31.42
N GLY A 80 0.34 -3.59 32.12
CA GLY A 80 1.68 -3.38 31.56
C GLY A 80 1.72 -2.33 30.45
N LEU A 81 0.93 -1.26 30.59
CA LEU A 81 0.89 -0.19 29.59
C LEU A 81 2.19 0.61 29.59
N PHE A 82 2.63 1.03 28.41
CA PHE A 82 3.81 1.86 28.23
C PHE A 82 3.56 2.99 27.23
N ASN A 83 4.31 4.06 27.35
CA ASN A 83 4.26 5.18 26.42
C ASN A 83 5.11 4.92 25.20
N PHE A 84 4.61 5.33 24.03
CA PHE A 84 5.36 5.31 22.79
C PHE A 84 5.07 6.56 21.96
N ARG A 85 5.90 6.79 20.97
CA ARG A 85 5.74 7.85 19.96
C ARG A 85 5.91 7.23 18.59
N PHE A 86 5.07 7.65 17.67
CA PHE A 86 5.23 7.33 16.26
C PHE A 86 5.11 8.59 15.42
N GLU A 87 5.67 8.53 14.24
CA GLU A 87 5.53 9.55 13.23
C GLU A 87 4.74 8.97 12.07
N ILE A 88 3.90 9.77 11.42
CA ILE A 88 3.13 9.39 10.25
C ILE A 88 3.19 10.49 9.21
N GLY A 89 3.42 10.09 7.96
CA GLY A 89 3.42 10.98 6.81
C GLY A 89 2.98 10.27 5.55
N SER A 90 2.85 11.01 4.46
CA SER A 90 2.49 10.52 3.14
C SER A 90 3.24 11.30 2.05
N CYS A 91 3.10 10.91 0.80
CA CYS A 91 3.42 11.71 -0.38
C CYS A 91 4.87 12.23 -0.40
N ALA A 92 5.83 11.33 -0.71
CA ALA A 92 7.27 11.63 -0.73
C ALA A 92 7.80 11.86 -2.18
N ASN A 93 7.12 12.69 -2.97
CA ASN A 93 7.47 12.95 -4.37
C ASN A 93 8.86 13.57 -4.51
N GLN A 94 9.75 12.89 -5.23
CA GLN A 94 11.11 13.37 -5.50
C GLN A 94 11.26 14.12 -6.83
N ASN A 95 10.17 14.34 -7.55
CA ASN A 95 10.19 15.13 -8.77
C ASN A 95 10.28 16.64 -8.43
N PRO A 96 11.31 17.37 -8.90
CA PRO A 96 11.45 18.79 -8.60
C PRO A 96 10.36 19.67 -9.22
N MET A 97 9.59 19.15 -10.16
CA MET A 97 8.45 19.87 -10.76
C MET A 97 7.18 19.80 -9.92
N HIS A 98 7.07 18.78 -9.07
CA HIS A 98 5.86 18.48 -8.28
C HIS A 98 6.15 18.27 -6.80
N GLY A 99 7.37 18.49 -6.35
CA GLY A 99 7.80 18.32 -4.97
C GLY A 99 9.09 19.09 -4.67
N GLY A 100 9.67 18.85 -3.50
CA GLY A 100 10.95 19.43 -3.09
C GLY A 100 12.16 18.80 -3.76
N GLY A 101 11.97 17.95 -4.77
CA GLY A 101 13.03 17.19 -5.41
C GLY A 101 13.60 16.08 -4.52
N HIS A 102 14.64 15.40 -4.98
CA HIS A 102 15.23 14.26 -4.27
C HIS A 102 15.94 14.61 -2.95
N ARG A 103 16.18 15.89 -2.68
CA ARG A 103 16.75 16.33 -1.39
C ARG A 103 15.81 16.03 -0.23
N ALA A 104 14.48 16.13 -0.45
CA ALA A 104 13.46 15.79 0.53
C ALA A 104 13.74 16.39 1.92
N THR A 105 13.68 17.73 2.02
CA THR A 105 14.11 18.49 3.22
C THR A 105 13.37 18.11 4.49
N THR A 106 12.14 17.63 4.40
CA THR A 106 11.40 17.09 5.55
C THR A 106 12.16 15.95 6.19
N TYR A 107 12.74 15.05 5.40
CA TYR A 107 13.53 13.94 5.94
C TYR A 107 14.86 14.39 6.57
N GLU A 108 15.45 15.51 6.15
CA GLU A 108 16.59 16.12 6.87
C GLU A 108 16.17 16.51 8.29
N HIS A 109 15.00 17.15 8.44
CA HIS A 109 14.45 17.54 9.74
C HIS A 109 14.07 16.31 10.59
N LEU A 110 13.40 15.33 10.00
CA LEU A 110 13.03 14.09 10.69
C LEU A 110 14.26 13.36 11.20
N ASN A 111 15.30 13.20 10.39
CA ASN A 111 16.58 12.58 10.79
C ASN A 111 17.29 13.33 11.91
N ARG A 112 17.29 14.66 11.87
CA ARG A 112 17.97 15.49 12.87
C ARG A 112 17.22 15.55 14.20
N ASP A 113 15.89 15.71 14.14
CA ASP A 113 15.12 16.13 15.30
C ASP A 113 14.30 14.99 15.92
N TRP A 114 13.97 13.93 15.15
CA TRP A 114 13.00 12.91 15.53
C TRP A 114 13.46 11.47 15.50
N ALA A 115 14.52 11.12 14.75
CA ALA A 115 14.97 9.74 14.59
C ALA A 115 15.25 9.00 15.91
N ASP A 116 15.71 9.72 16.95
CA ASP A 116 15.98 9.15 18.28
C ASP A 116 14.79 9.30 19.26
N LYS A 117 13.69 9.90 18.83
CA LYS A 117 12.52 10.18 19.69
C LYS A 117 11.30 9.34 19.38
N VAL A 118 11.19 8.84 18.15
CA VAL A 118 10.07 7.99 17.72
C VAL A 118 10.47 6.52 17.77
N HIS A 119 9.51 5.67 18.06
CA HIS A 119 9.71 4.22 18.11
C HIS A 119 9.52 3.59 16.74
N PHE A 120 8.61 4.16 15.94
CA PHE A 120 8.35 3.74 14.57
C PHE A 120 7.74 4.86 13.74
N HIS A 121 7.73 4.65 12.45
CA HIS A 121 7.15 5.49 11.43
C HIS A 121 6.07 4.73 10.66
N ILE A 122 5.03 5.42 10.21
CA ILE A 122 4.04 4.90 9.26
C ILE A 122 4.08 5.79 8.02
N MET A 123 4.45 5.21 6.90
CA MET A 123 4.32 5.87 5.60
C MET A 123 2.99 5.51 4.98
N ASN A 124 2.08 6.49 4.94
CA ASN A 124 0.69 6.30 4.57
C ASN A 124 0.45 6.58 3.08
N GLY A 125 1.04 5.75 2.23
CA GLY A 125 0.93 5.84 0.78
C GLY A 125 1.82 6.89 0.13
N ASP A 126 2.00 6.77 -1.18
CA ASP A 126 2.78 7.67 -2.03
C ASP A 126 4.24 7.83 -1.60
N TRP A 127 4.86 6.72 -1.20
CA TRP A 127 6.29 6.72 -0.93
C TRP A 127 7.11 7.00 -2.19
N LEU A 128 6.62 6.56 -3.36
CA LEU A 128 7.20 6.84 -4.66
C LEU A 128 6.13 7.37 -5.65
N TYR A 129 6.62 8.00 -6.72
CA TYR A 129 5.82 8.46 -7.86
C TYR A 129 6.39 7.89 -9.15
N GLU A 130 5.53 7.65 -10.17
CA GLU A 130 5.86 6.87 -11.37
C GLU A 130 6.74 7.60 -12.39
N GLU A 131 8.00 7.79 -12.08
CA GLU A 131 8.93 8.56 -12.92
C GLU A 131 9.72 7.73 -13.92
N LEU A 132 9.96 6.44 -13.65
CA LEU A 132 10.81 5.58 -14.47
C LEU A 132 10.19 4.23 -14.85
N ARG A 133 8.85 4.15 -14.91
CA ARG A 133 8.17 2.88 -15.21
C ARG A 133 8.27 2.42 -16.66
N THR A 134 8.93 3.19 -17.51
CA THR A 134 9.18 2.86 -18.93
C THR A 134 10.47 2.08 -19.15
N HIS A 135 11.15 1.63 -18.09
CA HIS A 135 12.42 0.93 -18.23
C HIS A 135 12.23 -0.44 -18.91
N PRO A 136 12.89 -0.70 -20.07
CA PRO A 136 12.68 -1.94 -20.80
C PRO A 136 13.24 -3.16 -20.05
N ALA A 137 12.46 -4.22 -19.96
CA ALA A 137 12.85 -5.46 -19.28
C ALA A 137 14.11 -6.11 -19.89
N GLU A 138 14.29 -6.01 -21.19
CA GLU A 138 15.49 -6.55 -21.85
C GLU A 138 16.76 -5.76 -21.49
N ALA A 139 16.68 -4.43 -21.39
CA ALA A 139 17.80 -3.61 -20.92
C ALA A 139 18.15 -3.95 -19.45
N TRP A 140 17.14 -4.16 -18.61
CA TRP A 140 17.35 -4.63 -17.25
C TRP A 140 18.02 -6.01 -17.22
N ARG A 141 17.54 -6.99 -18.02
CA ARG A 141 18.14 -8.32 -18.13
C ARG A 141 19.64 -8.24 -18.45
N LEU A 142 20.00 -7.43 -19.43
CA LEU A 142 21.39 -7.22 -19.82
C LEU A 142 22.21 -6.57 -18.70
N SER A 143 21.68 -5.54 -18.06
CA SER A 143 22.36 -4.84 -16.94
C SER A 143 22.61 -5.76 -15.75
N MET A 144 21.71 -6.72 -15.51
CA MET A 144 21.83 -7.73 -14.45
C MET A 144 22.69 -8.94 -14.85
N GLY A 145 23.21 -8.99 -16.09
CA GLY A 145 24.04 -10.08 -16.59
C GLY A 145 23.31 -11.42 -16.70
N LEU A 146 21.98 -11.40 -16.90
CA LEU A 146 21.17 -12.61 -16.96
C LEU A 146 21.11 -13.16 -18.39
N SER A 147 21.16 -14.48 -18.55
CA SER A 147 21.00 -15.18 -19.84
C SER A 147 19.55 -15.19 -20.33
N ALA A 148 18.57 -15.14 -19.39
CA ALA A 148 17.14 -15.13 -19.68
C ALA A 148 16.40 -14.26 -18.66
N LEU A 149 15.21 -13.77 -19.01
CA LEU A 149 14.33 -13.09 -18.07
C LEU A 149 13.80 -14.08 -17.01
N PRO A 150 13.77 -13.68 -15.73
CA PRO A 150 13.06 -14.44 -14.69
C PRO A 150 11.56 -14.58 -15.02
N VAL A 151 10.90 -15.59 -14.48
CA VAL A 151 9.49 -15.89 -14.80
C VAL A 151 8.58 -14.70 -14.59
N PRO A 152 8.59 -13.97 -13.44
CA PRO A 152 7.73 -12.81 -13.27
C PRO A 152 7.97 -11.74 -14.33
N VAL A 153 9.23 -11.43 -14.63
CA VAL A 153 9.59 -10.41 -15.62
C VAL A 153 9.24 -10.84 -17.05
N LYS A 154 9.29 -12.14 -17.34
CA LYS A 154 8.87 -12.70 -18.65
C LYS A 154 7.36 -12.56 -18.86
N ILE A 155 6.58 -12.71 -17.81
CA ILE A 155 5.11 -12.63 -17.85
C ILE A 155 4.67 -11.17 -17.70
N MET A 156 5.33 -10.42 -16.82
CA MET A 156 5.00 -9.06 -16.41
C MET A 156 6.20 -8.13 -16.56
N PRO A 157 6.66 -7.84 -17.79
CA PRO A 157 7.88 -7.06 -17.99
C PRO A 157 7.82 -5.62 -17.46
N THR A 158 6.63 -5.08 -17.24
CA THR A 158 6.42 -3.76 -16.62
C THR A 158 6.82 -3.67 -15.15
N VAL A 159 6.94 -4.79 -14.43
CA VAL A 159 7.40 -4.80 -13.04
C VAL A 159 8.81 -4.23 -12.89
N VAL A 160 9.64 -4.41 -13.90
CA VAL A 160 11.01 -3.85 -13.93
C VAL A 160 10.99 -2.33 -13.82
N GLY A 161 10.08 -1.66 -14.52
CA GLY A 161 9.92 -0.21 -14.40
C GLY A 161 9.60 0.25 -12.97
N VAL A 162 8.79 -0.51 -12.26
CA VAL A 162 8.46 -0.22 -10.86
C VAL A 162 9.66 -0.48 -9.95
N TRP A 163 10.38 -1.59 -10.12
CA TRP A 163 11.61 -1.86 -9.36
C TRP A 163 12.69 -0.79 -9.58
N GLU A 164 12.91 -0.37 -10.83
CA GLU A 164 13.87 0.70 -11.14
C GLU A 164 13.47 2.03 -10.51
N ASN A 165 12.18 2.30 -10.41
CA ASN A 165 11.67 3.48 -9.74
C ASN A 165 11.98 3.45 -8.22
N TYR A 166 11.77 2.31 -7.53
CA TYR A 166 12.19 2.15 -6.11
C TYR A 166 13.68 2.35 -5.92
N LYS A 167 14.50 1.74 -6.78
CA LYS A 167 15.97 1.91 -6.74
C LYS A 167 16.40 3.35 -6.93
N LEU A 168 15.75 4.05 -7.86
CA LEU A 168 15.99 5.48 -8.09
C LEU A 168 15.71 6.29 -6.83
N TYR A 169 14.53 6.10 -6.22
CA TYR A 169 14.13 6.82 -5.02
C TYR A 169 15.08 6.58 -3.84
N LEU A 170 15.49 5.34 -3.63
CA LEU A 170 16.46 4.98 -2.59
C LEU A 170 17.86 5.53 -2.86
N SER A 171 18.31 5.57 -4.12
CA SER A 171 19.67 5.99 -4.47
C SER A 171 19.84 7.51 -4.44
N ARG A 172 18.85 8.27 -4.89
CA ARG A 172 18.93 9.75 -4.91
C ARG A 172 18.34 10.40 -3.66
N GLY A 173 17.37 9.76 -3.01
CA GLY A 173 16.73 10.24 -1.78
C GLY A 173 17.52 9.87 -0.52
N VAL A 174 18.73 10.41 -0.37
CA VAL A 174 19.69 10.02 0.69
C VAL A 174 19.10 10.16 2.09
N GLU A 175 18.41 11.26 2.37
CA GLU A 175 17.82 11.50 3.69
C GLU A 175 16.58 10.64 3.94
N LEU A 176 15.77 10.35 2.91
CA LEU A 176 14.68 9.38 2.97
C LEU A 176 15.21 7.96 3.26
N ALA A 177 16.22 7.51 2.52
CA ALA A 177 16.86 6.21 2.74
C ALA A 177 17.51 6.10 4.14
N LYS A 178 18.09 7.19 4.64
CA LYS A 178 18.65 7.29 5.98
C LYS A 178 17.57 7.19 7.07
N TRP A 179 16.41 7.81 6.86
CA TRP A 179 15.27 7.72 7.77
C TRP A 179 14.83 6.27 7.97
N HIS A 180 14.50 5.56 6.90
CA HIS A 180 14.08 4.16 6.96
C HIS A 180 15.18 3.19 7.43
N ARG A 181 16.45 3.55 7.27
CA ARG A 181 17.56 2.77 7.82
C ARG A 181 17.67 2.89 9.34
N ASN A 182 17.18 3.97 9.94
CA ASN A 182 17.35 4.27 11.36
C ASN A 182 16.05 4.24 12.17
N VAL A 183 14.89 4.24 11.52
CA VAL A 183 13.59 4.23 12.18
C VAL A 183 12.76 3.07 11.63
N PRO A 184 12.30 2.14 12.48
CA PRO A 184 11.39 1.08 12.06
C PRO A 184 10.17 1.67 11.35
N SER A 185 9.80 1.14 10.20
CA SER A 185 8.74 1.72 9.38
C SER A 185 7.72 0.68 8.94
N TYR A 186 6.44 1.07 8.97
CA TYR A 186 5.32 0.38 8.34
C TYR A 186 4.84 1.19 7.16
N PHE A 187 4.23 0.53 6.17
CA PHE A 187 3.86 1.16 4.91
C PHE A 187 2.44 0.78 4.52
N THR A 188 1.65 1.73 4.08
CA THR A 188 0.52 1.46 3.19
C THR A 188 0.94 1.82 1.76
N PHE A 189 0.12 1.53 0.79
CA PHE A 189 0.28 2.07 -0.55
C PHE A 189 -0.96 2.90 -0.91
N ASP A 190 -0.77 3.82 -1.86
CA ASP A 190 -1.84 4.54 -2.49
C ASP A 190 -1.75 4.38 -4.02
N ASP A 191 -2.24 5.33 -4.78
CA ASP A 191 -2.27 5.19 -6.23
C ASP A 191 -0.87 5.23 -6.86
N HIS A 192 0.03 6.10 -6.40
CA HIS A 192 1.35 6.26 -7.02
C HIS A 192 2.29 5.05 -6.88
N GLU A 193 2.14 4.19 -5.88
CA GLU A 193 2.81 2.88 -5.88
C GLU A 193 2.31 1.98 -7.01
N LEU A 194 1.07 2.15 -7.42
CA LEU A 194 0.40 1.42 -8.50
C LEU A 194 0.50 2.21 -9.81
N VAL A 195 -0.37 3.15 -10.00
CA VAL A 195 -0.36 4.18 -11.04
C VAL A 195 -1.34 5.28 -10.66
N ASN A 196 -0.95 6.53 -10.85
CA ASN A 196 -1.74 7.72 -10.53
C ASN A 196 -3.21 7.61 -10.93
N ASP A 197 -4.11 8.00 -10.03
CA ASP A 197 -5.57 7.96 -10.21
C ASP A 197 -6.09 6.54 -10.54
N ILE A 198 -5.58 5.48 -9.92
CA ILE A 198 -6.12 4.14 -10.08
C ILE A 198 -7.38 3.98 -9.21
N TRP A 199 -8.52 3.80 -9.84
CA TRP A 199 -9.79 3.54 -9.17
C TRP A 199 -10.55 2.39 -9.84
N GLY A 200 -11.37 1.68 -9.08
CA GLY A 200 -12.14 0.55 -9.59
C GLY A 200 -11.30 -0.67 -9.97
N ALA A 201 -10.10 -0.79 -9.42
CA ALA A 201 -9.18 -1.89 -9.73
C ALA A 201 -9.68 -3.26 -9.24
N GLY A 202 -10.60 -3.30 -8.28
CA GLY A 202 -11.24 -4.51 -7.77
C GLY A 202 -12.61 -4.79 -8.39
N GLU A 203 -13.20 -3.87 -9.16
CA GLU A 203 -14.55 -4.04 -9.66
C GLU A 203 -14.64 -5.06 -10.82
N LYS A 204 -15.41 -6.10 -10.58
CA LYS A 204 -15.65 -7.18 -11.54
C LYS A 204 -16.29 -6.69 -12.84
N GLY A 205 -15.82 -7.20 -13.97
CA GLY A 205 -16.34 -6.85 -15.29
C GLY A 205 -15.87 -5.49 -15.80
N LYS A 206 -15.05 -4.77 -15.05
CA LYS A 206 -14.45 -3.52 -15.53
C LYS A 206 -13.25 -3.78 -16.43
N ARG A 207 -13.12 -2.93 -17.42
CA ARG A 207 -12.03 -2.90 -18.37
C ARG A 207 -11.39 -1.53 -18.34
N HIS A 208 -10.33 -1.40 -17.55
CA HIS A 208 -9.56 -0.17 -17.47
C HIS A 208 -8.07 -0.50 -17.48
N ARG A 209 -7.30 0.08 -18.37
CA ARG A 209 -5.90 -0.28 -18.56
C ARG A 209 -5.02 -0.05 -17.32
N ARG A 210 -5.39 0.86 -16.43
CA ARG A 210 -4.67 1.09 -15.18
C ARG A 210 -4.81 -0.06 -14.20
N THR A 211 -5.89 -0.85 -14.28
CA THR A 211 -6.15 -1.95 -13.33
C THR A 211 -5.03 -2.99 -13.31
N VAL A 212 -4.32 -3.18 -14.41
CA VAL A 212 -3.16 -4.09 -14.48
C VAL A 212 -2.08 -3.72 -13.47
N PHE A 213 -1.95 -2.43 -13.13
CA PHE A 213 -0.94 -1.95 -12.19
C PHE A 213 -1.25 -2.27 -10.74
N ARG A 214 -2.49 -2.64 -10.38
CA ARG A 214 -2.79 -3.09 -9.02
C ARG A 214 -1.81 -4.20 -8.58
N ASP A 215 -1.73 -5.25 -9.36
CA ASP A 215 -0.92 -6.42 -8.99
C ASP A 215 0.56 -6.21 -9.25
N ILE A 216 0.92 -5.53 -10.34
CA ILE A 216 2.32 -5.19 -10.65
C ILE A 216 2.92 -4.27 -9.59
N GLY A 217 2.20 -3.20 -9.25
CA GLY A 217 2.63 -2.24 -8.25
C GLY A 217 2.72 -2.87 -6.86
N THR A 218 1.69 -3.61 -6.46
CA THR A 218 1.65 -4.31 -5.16
C THR A 218 2.76 -5.36 -5.05
N TYR A 219 3.09 -6.07 -6.15
CA TYR A 219 4.20 -7.03 -6.16
C TYR A 219 5.54 -6.33 -5.86
N ALA A 220 5.84 -5.24 -6.59
CA ALA A 220 7.06 -4.47 -6.36
C ALA A 220 7.07 -3.77 -5.00
N TRP A 221 5.92 -3.24 -4.55
CA TRP A 221 5.78 -2.64 -3.23
C TRP A 221 6.12 -3.65 -2.12
N HIS A 222 5.69 -4.90 -2.26
CA HIS A 222 6.06 -5.96 -1.31
C HIS A 222 7.55 -6.23 -1.29
N ASP A 223 8.21 -6.24 -2.45
CA ASP A 223 9.65 -6.46 -2.54
C ASP A 223 10.46 -5.37 -1.82
N TYR A 224 9.97 -4.13 -1.84
CA TYR A 224 10.72 -2.97 -1.34
C TYR A 224 10.24 -2.45 0.02
N LEU A 225 8.96 -2.48 0.30
CA LEU A 225 8.35 -1.83 1.47
C LEU A 225 7.44 -2.76 2.29
N GLY A 226 6.46 -3.37 1.64
CA GLY A 226 5.35 -4.09 2.31
C GLY A 226 5.77 -5.32 3.11
N TRP A 227 6.98 -5.84 2.89
CA TRP A 227 7.54 -6.96 3.67
C TRP A 227 7.66 -6.63 5.18
N ALA A 228 7.75 -5.35 5.55
CA ALA A 228 7.84 -4.89 6.93
C ALA A 228 6.52 -5.02 7.70
N ASN A 229 5.40 -5.11 6.99
CA ASN A 229 4.08 -5.09 7.59
C ASN A 229 3.63 -6.45 8.11
N PRO A 230 2.91 -6.49 9.24
CA PRO A 230 2.24 -7.69 9.73
C PRO A 230 0.95 -7.95 8.93
N MET A 231 1.09 -8.53 7.74
CA MET A 231 -0.03 -8.80 6.85
C MET A 231 -0.94 -9.92 7.36
N GLU A 232 -2.25 -9.74 7.21
CA GLU A 232 -3.25 -10.77 7.48
C GLU A 232 -3.08 -11.97 6.56
N HIS A 233 -2.83 -11.71 5.27
CA HIS A 233 -2.62 -12.73 4.24
C HIS A 233 -1.17 -12.69 3.74
N LYS A 234 -0.52 -13.84 3.65
CA LYS A 234 0.90 -13.96 3.27
C LYS A 234 1.12 -14.54 1.88
N HIS A 235 0.05 -14.89 1.17
CA HIS A 235 0.16 -15.45 -0.17
C HIS A 235 0.70 -14.42 -1.15
N ARG A 236 1.53 -14.88 -2.07
CA ARG A 236 2.08 -14.03 -3.13
C ARG A 236 1.04 -13.85 -4.23
N ILE A 237 1.17 -12.77 -4.98
CA ILE A 237 0.45 -12.59 -6.23
C ILE A 237 0.84 -13.73 -7.17
N HIS A 238 -0.17 -14.38 -7.76
CA HIS A 238 0.04 -15.38 -8.79
C HIS A 238 0.08 -14.71 -10.16
N PHE A 239 1.12 -14.99 -10.93
CA PHE A 239 1.24 -14.57 -12.32
C PHE A 239 1.27 -15.79 -13.23
N GLY A 240 0.56 -15.73 -14.36
CA GLY A 240 0.50 -16.81 -15.30
C GLY A 240 0.30 -16.38 -16.75
N LYS A 241 0.40 -17.35 -17.64
CA LYS A 241 0.03 -17.27 -19.05
C LYS A 241 -1.03 -18.28 -19.37
N ALA A 242 -2.09 -17.83 -20.01
CA ALA A 242 -3.24 -18.66 -20.23
C ALA A 242 -3.78 -18.58 -21.66
N THR A 243 -4.66 -19.50 -21.99
CA THR A 243 -5.50 -19.45 -23.18
C THR A 243 -6.94 -19.20 -22.80
N MET A 244 -7.66 -18.46 -23.63
CA MET A 244 -9.11 -18.24 -23.52
C MET A 244 -9.76 -18.43 -24.90
N LYS A 245 -10.98 -18.96 -24.91
CA LYS A 245 -11.79 -19.13 -26.14
C LYS A 245 -13.00 -18.23 -26.13
N ALA A 246 -13.25 -17.54 -27.23
CA ALA A 246 -14.40 -16.65 -27.37
C ALA A 246 -15.71 -17.36 -26.99
N GLY A 247 -16.48 -16.71 -26.13
CA GLY A 247 -17.74 -17.27 -25.60
C GLY A 247 -17.59 -18.31 -24.49
N SER A 248 -16.37 -18.74 -24.14
CA SER A 248 -16.10 -19.61 -22.99
C SER A 248 -15.76 -18.80 -21.75
N ASP A 249 -16.24 -19.24 -20.60
CA ASP A 249 -15.93 -18.71 -19.27
C ASP A 249 -14.71 -19.42 -18.62
N LEU A 250 -14.03 -20.31 -19.35
CA LEU A 250 -12.85 -21.04 -18.87
C LEU A 250 -11.56 -20.33 -19.28
N LEU A 251 -10.69 -20.15 -18.28
CA LEU A 251 -9.30 -19.80 -18.46
C LEU A 251 -8.46 -21.07 -18.28
N HIS A 252 -7.54 -21.35 -19.19
CA HIS A 252 -6.66 -22.52 -19.13
C HIS A 252 -5.19 -22.09 -19.06
N ASP A 253 -4.50 -22.47 -18.01
CA ASP A 253 -3.06 -22.29 -17.81
C ASP A 253 -2.41 -23.66 -17.55
N PRO A 254 -1.67 -24.24 -18.53
CA PRO A 254 -1.06 -25.54 -18.38
C PRO A 254 0.10 -25.59 -17.36
N ASP A 255 0.66 -24.45 -17.00
CA ASP A 255 1.78 -24.34 -16.07
C ASP A 255 1.33 -24.05 -14.62
N ALA A 256 0.06 -23.71 -14.40
CA ALA A 256 -0.51 -23.47 -13.08
C ALA A 256 -0.98 -24.76 -12.39
N ASP A 257 -1.04 -24.70 -11.07
CA ASP A 257 -1.80 -25.65 -10.25
C ASP A 257 -2.75 -24.86 -9.33
N PHE A 258 -3.91 -24.52 -9.85
CA PHE A 258 -4.90 -23.70 -9.16
C PHE A 258 -5.46 -24.37 -7.89
N THR A 259 -5.35 -25.68 -7.76
CA THR A 259 -5.79 -26.41 -6.57
C THR A 259 -4.92 -26.11 -5.34
N LYS A 260 -3.74 -25.52 -5.55
CA LYS A 260 -2.81 -25.11 -4.48
C LYS A 260 -2.92 -23.64 -4.11
N LEU A 261 -3.70 -22.85 -4.83
CA LEU A 261 -3.88 -21.44 -4.53
C LEU A 261 -5.00 -21.26 -3.50
N PRO A 262 -4.78 -20.52 -2.42
CA PRO A 262 -5.82 -20.20 -1.45
C PRO A 262 -6.68 -19.04 -1.98
N LEU A 263 -7.50 -19.28 -2.97
CA LEU A 263 -8.24 -18.25 -3.69
C LEU A 263 -9.20 -17.45 -2.80
N ASP A 264 -9.67 -18.03 -1.71
CA ASP A 264 -10.47 -17.35 -0.68
C ASP A 264 -9.68 -16.28 0.11
N GLU A 265 -8.35 -16.34 0.10
CA GLU A 265 -7.45 -15.36 0.71
C GLU A 265 -6.86 -14.37 -0.31
N MET A 266 -7.10 -14.57 -1.60
CA MET A 266 -6.58 -13.73 -2.67
C MET A 266 -7.64 -12.74 -3.18
N LEU A 267 -7.22 -11.79 -4.00
CA LEU A 267 -8.10 -10.91 -4.75
C LEU A 267 -8.59 -11.60 -6.04
N ASN A 268 -9.36 -10.88 -6.84
CA ASN A 268 -9.81 -11.32 -8.14
C ASN A 268 -8.69 -11.40 -9.19
N LEU A 269 -9.01 -11.94 -10.36
CA LEU A 269 -8.08 -12.12 -11.47
C LEU A 269 -8.13 -10.93 -12.43
N HIS A 270 -6.95 -10.48 -12.85
CA HIS A 270 -6.79 -9.51 -13.94
C HIS A 270 -6.19 -10.17 -15.18
N VAL A 271 -6.81 -10.01 -16.33
CA VAL A 271 -6.18 -10.24 -17.62
C VAL A 271 -5.52 -8.95 -18.07
N HIS A 272 -4.21 -9.03 -18.37
CA HIS A 272 -3.40 -7.85 -18.63
C HIS A 272 -3.65 -7.26 -20.01
N TRP A 273 -3.40 -5.95 -20.08
CA TRP A 273 -3.59 -5.18 -21.30
C TRP A 273 -2.38 -5.30 -22.23
N GLY A 274 -2.50 -5.95 -23.32
CA GLY A 274 -1.54 -5.90 -24.41
C GLY A 274 -0.05 -5.97 -24.04
N THR A 275 0.75 -5.07 -24.59
CA THR A 275 2.20 -5.05 -24.40
C THR A 275 2.63 -4.34 -23.11
N PRO A 276 3.84 -4.63 -22.62
CA PRO A 276 4.41 -3.95 -21.45
C PRO A 276 4.46 -2.44 -21.60
N GLU A 277 4.84 -1.97 -22.77
CA GLU A 277 4.97 -0.56 -23.10
C GLU A 277 3.60 0.13 -23.17
N ALA A 278 2.58 -0.58 -23.58
CA ALA A 278 1.23 -0.05 -23.69
C ALA A 278 0.51 0.17 -22.36
N GLY A 279 1.08 -0.28 -21.26
CA GLY A 279 0.49 -0.12 -19.93
C GLY A 279 1.22 0.85 -19.02
N VAL A 280 2.45 1.18 -19.36
CA VAL A 280 3.35 1.87 -18.47
C VAL A 280 3.13 3.38 -18.51
N ASN A 281 2.91 3.97 -17.34
CA ASN A 281 2.84 5.42 -17.15
C ASN A 281 1.93 6.14 -18.14
N ASP A 282 0.80 5.55 -18.52
CA ASP A 282 -0.02 6.11 -19.56
C ASP A 282 -1.42 6.51 -19.09
N MET A 283 -1.58 7.80 -18.92
CA MET A 283 -2.82 8.48 -18.61
C MET A 283 -3.74 8.68 -19.82
N LYS A 284 -3.23 8.47 -21.05
CA LYS A 284 -3.87 8.95 -22.27
C LYS A 284 -4.63 7.90 -23.06
N PHE A 285 -4.56 6.62 -22.70
CA PHE A 285 -5.16 5.58 -23.52
C PHE A 285 -6.59 5.30 -23.17
N ASP A 286 -7.40 5.59 -24.11
CA ASP A 286 -8.78 5.18 -24.14
C ASP A 286 -8.90 3.75 -24.72
N ASN A 287 -9.58 3.05 -24.12
CA ASN A 287 -10.26 1.78 -23.97
C ASN A 287 -10.41 0.80 -25.14
N ASP A 288 -10.11 1.09 -26.39
CA ASP A 288 -10.38 0.18 -27.51
C ASP A 288 -9.16 -0.54 -28.06
N GLU A 289 -7.98 -0.12 -27.69
CA GLU A 289 -6.73 -0.76 -28.06
C GLU A 289 -6.31 -1.80 -27.03
N GLY A 290 -5.53 -2.78 -27.45
CA GLY A 290 -5.03 -3.85 -26.59
C GLY A 290 -5.94 -5.07 -26.53
N ASN A 291 -5.66 -5.97 -25.57
CA ASN A 291 -6.35 -7.24 -25.46
C ASN A 291 -7.83 -7.09 -25.11
N LYS A 292 -8.72 -7.61 -25.97
CA LYS A 292 -10.17 -7.56 -25.77
C LYS A 292 -10.65 -8.38 -24.57
N ASN A 293 -9.84 -9.28 -24.03
CA ASN A 293 -10.10 -10.05 -22.81
C ASN A 293 -9.57 -9.36 -21.54
N SER A 294 -8.97 -8.17 -21.64
CA SER A 294 -8.43 -7.44 -20.49
C SER A 294 -9.56 -6.87 -19.63
N TYR A 295 -9.92 -7.61 -18.58
CA TYR A 295 -10.94 -7.26 -17.59
C TYR A 295 -10.49 -7.69 -16.19
N VAL A 296 -11.20 -7.18 -15.18
CA VAL A 296 -11.22 -7.73 -13.83
C VAL A 296 -12.23 -8.88 -13.80
N TYR A 297 -11.78 -10.08 -13.46
CA TYR A 297 -12.63 -11.27 -13.40
C TYR A 297 -12.78 -11.78 -11.97
N ASP A 298 -13.99 -12.16 -11.62
CA ASP A 298 -14.21 -12.99 -10.44
C ASP A 298 -13.96 -14.46 -10.78
N ILE A 299 -13.30 -15.18 -9.88
CA ILE A 299 -13.06 -16.61 -10.01
C ILE A 299 -14.25 -17.31 -9.35
N VAL A 300 -15.07 -17.98 -10.17
CA VAL A 300 -16.28 -18.67 -9.70
C VAL A 300 -15.96 -20.07 -9.18
N GLU A 301 -15.00 -20.74 -9.82
CA GLU A 301 -14.69 -22.13 -9.53
C GLU A 301 -13.26 -22.50 -9.96
N VAL A 302 -12.58 -23.30 -9.16
CA VAL A 302 -11.41 -24.07 -9.58
C VAL A 302 -11.91 -25.38 -10.16
N VAL A 303 -11.93 -25.47 -11.50
CA VAL A 303 -12.45 -26.67 -12.19
C VAL A 303 -11.48 -27.84 -12.03
N ASP A 304 -10.19 -27.59 -12.20
CA ASP A 304 -9.09 -28.53 -11.97
C ASP A 304 -7.75 -27.78 -11.77
N ALA A 305 -6.64 -28.50 -11.79
CA ALA A 305 -5.31 -27.90 -11.60
C ALA A 305 -4.97 -26.81 -12.62
N HIS A 306 -5.52 -26.86 -13.82
CA HIS A 306 -5.15 -26.02 -14.95
C HIS A 306 -6.28 -25.12 -15.44
N HIS A 307 -7.50 -25.24 -14.89
CA HIS A 307 -8.67 -24.49 -15.36
C HIS A 307 -9.37 -23.75 -14.23
N LEU A 308 -9.63 -22.47 -14.49
CA LEU A 308 -10.51 -21.61 -13.70
C LEU A 308 -11.78 -21.30 -14.48
N ARG A 309 -12.93 -21.31 -13.81
CA ARG A 309 -14.17 -20.73 -14.32
C ARG A 309 -14.29 -19.29 -13.85
N LEU A 310 -14.49 -18.38 -14.78
CA LEU A 310 -14.63 -16.95 -14.56
C LEU A 310 -16.09 -16.53 -14.59
N HIS A 311 -16.44 -15.39 -13.99
CA HIS A 311 -17.82 -14.91 -13.93
C HIS A 311 -18.40 -14.44 -15.28
N MET A 312 -17.56 -14.24 -16.29
CA MET A 312 -17.98 -13.85 -17.63
C MET A 312 -17.12 -14.50 -18.71
N PRO A 313 -17.67 -14.70 -19.93
CA PRO A 313 -16.95 -15.34 -21.01
C PRO A 313 -15.92 -14.40 -21.66
N ALA A 314 -14.89 -15.02 -22.25
CA ALA A 314 -13.92 -14.32 -23.10
C ALA A 314 -14.60 -13.68 -24.32
N LYS A 315 -14.09 -12.54 -24.75
CA LYS A 315 -14.60 -11.80 -25.91
C LYS A 315 -14.01 -12.27 -27.23
N VAL A 316 -12.77 -12.75 -27.19
CA VAL A 316 -12.05 -13.22 -28.38
C VAL A 316 -11.24 -14.47 -28.01
N ASP A 317 -10.88 -15.26 -29.03
CA ASP A 317 -9.86 -16.29 -28.87
C ASP A 317 -8.52 -15.65 -28.56
N ASP A 318 -7.82 -16.18 -27.57
CA ASP A 318 -6.46 -15.74 -27.22
C ASP A 318 -5.66 -16.95 -26.78
N GLU A 319 -4.52 -17.18 -27.38
CA GLU A 319 -3.66 -18.34 -27.11
C GLU A 319 -2.52 -18.06 -26.14
N SER A 320 -2.33 -16.81 -25.74
CA SER A 320 -1.22 -16.42 -24.84
C SER A 320 -1.48 -15.08 -24.15
N ILE A 321 -2.46 -15.05 -23.26
CA ILE A 321 -2.67 -13.90 -22.40
C ILE A 321 -1.81 -13.98 -21.14
N SER A 322 -1.34 -12.80 -20.67
CA SER A 322 -0.80 -12.69 -19.32
C SER A 322 -1.92 -12.31 -18.35
N TYR A 323 -1.90 -12.92 -17.17
CA TYR A 323 -2.86 -12.63 -16.11
C TYR A 323 -2.21 -12.64 -14.74
N SER A 324 -2.90 -12.08 -13.77
CA SER A 324 -2.53 -12.14 -12.36
C SER A 324 -3.75 -12.42 -11.49
N ILE A 325 -3.52 -13.03 -10.33
CA ILE A 325 -4.49 -13.12 -9.24
C ILE A 325 -3.86 -12.36 -8.07
N GLY A 326 -4.50 -11.26 -7.67
CA GLY A 326 -3.97 -10.33 -6.70
C GLY A 326 -3.94 -10.89 -5.28
N ARG A 327 -3.24 -10.20 -4.40
CA ARG A 327 -3.22 -10.51 -2.97
C ARG A 327 -3.89 -9.40 -2.17
N ARG A 328 -4.51 -9.76 -1.05
CA ARG A 328 -4.95 -8.82 -0.03
C ARG A 328 -3.75 -8.28 0.74
N SER A 329 -3.69 -6.96 0.92
CA SER A 329 -2.52 -6.26 1.45
C SER A 329 -2.86 -5.38 2.65
N TYR A 330 -3.70 -5.89 3.55
CA TYR A 330 -4.05 -5.25 4.80
C TYR A 330 -3.59 -6.07 6.02
N GLY A 331 -3.49 -5.43 7.15
CA GLY A 331 -3.05 -6.08 8.38
C GLY A 331 -3.19 -5.16 9.59
N LYS A 332 -2.81 -5.68 10.75
CA LYS A 332 -2.86 -4.92 11.99
C LYS A 332 -1.72 -5.27 12.93
N PHE A 333 -1.42 -4.35 13.84
CA PHE A 333 -0.47 -4.59 14.91
C PHE A 333 -0.86 -3.85 16.19
N ARG A 334 -0.38 -4.36 17.31
CA ARG A 334 -0.65 -3.83 18.64
C ARG A 334 0.58 -3.14 19.22
N VAL A 335 0.40 -1.95 19.81
CA VAL A 335 1.40 -1.27 20.62
C VAL A 335 0.72 -0.77 21.91
N SER A 336 1.12 -1.33 23.04
CA SER A 336 0.50 -1.02 24.34
C SER A 336 -1.04 -1.22 24.30
N ASN A 337 -1.83 -0.19 24.59
CA ASN A 337 -3.30 -0.21 24.50
C ASN A 337 -3.87 0.34 23.19
N CYS A 338 -3.03 0.49 22.17
CA CYS A 338 -3.41 0.99 20.85
C CYS A 338 -3.33 -0.13 19.82
N GLU A 339 -4.30 -0.24 18.92
CA GLU A 339 -4.26 -1.16 17.79
C GLU A 339 -4.31 -0.38 16.49
N PHE A 340 -3.40 -0.72 15.58
CA PHE A 340 -3.22 -0.07 14.30
C PHE A 340 -3.70 -0.99 13.19
N TYR A 341 -4.57 -0.48 12.34
CA TYR A 341 -5.13 -1.17 11.17
C TYR A 341 -4.56 -0.51 9.92
N LEU A 342 -3.66 -1.20 9.23
CA LEU A 342 -3.16 -0.80 7.92
C LEU A 342 -4.15 -1.30 6.88
N ILE A 343 -5.00 -0.42 6.35
CA ILE A 343 -6.04 -0.82 5.40
C ILE A 343 -5.58 -0.59 3.94
N ASP A 344 -6.09 -1.45 3.07
CA ASP A 344 -5.90 -1.36 1.62
C ASP A 344 -7.13 -0.67 1.00
N THR A 345 -6.93 0.54 0.48
CA THR A 345 -7.99 1.36 -0.14
C THR A 345 -8.04 1.23 -1.66
N ARG A 346 -7.19 0.39 -2.27
CA ARG A 346 -7.05 0.29 -3.74
C ARG A 346 -7.32 -1.12 -4.28
N GLY A 347 -7.06 -2.18 -3.51
CA GLY A 347 -7.07 -3.56 -3.98
C GLY A 347 -8.44 -4.10 -4.39
N ASP A 348 -9.44 -3.92 -3.54
CA ASP A 348 -10.83 -4.35 -3.75
C ASP A 348 -11.78 -3.19 -4.16
N ARG A 349 -11.23 -2.01 -4.42
CA ARG A 349 -12.00 -0.79 -4.68
C ARG A 349 -12.88 -0.91 -5.92
N ASP A 350 -14.19 -0.67 -5.74
CA ASP A 350 -15.14 -0.56 -6.83
C ASP A 350 -15.02 0.80 -7.56
N MET A 351 -15.50 0.85 -8.81
CA MET A 351 -15.68 2.10 -9.53
C MET A 351 -16.85 2.87 -8.90
N HIS A 352 -16.57 4.05 -8.40
CA HIS A 352 -17.59 4.93 -7.83
C HIS A 352 -18.21 5.85 -8.89
N ASP A 353 -19.32 6.48 -8.55
CA ASP A 353 -19.96 7.54 -9.33
C ASP A 353 -20.17 8.76 -8.43
N VAL A 354 -19.43 9.83 -8.66
CA VAL A 354 -19.52 11.08 -7.88
C VAL A 354 -20.89 11.74 -7.94
N ARG A 355 -21.70 11.41 -8.96
CA ARG A 355 -23.09 11.87 -9.08
C ARG A 355 -24.06 11.06 -8.23
N ASN A 356 -23.64 9.88 -7.78
CA ASN A 356 -24.40 9.00 -6.90
C ASN A 356 -23.49 8.38 -5.82
N ARG A 357 -22.94 9.23 -4.95
CA ARG A 357 -21.98 8.87 -3.88
C ARG A 357 -22.55 7.96 -2.80
N GLY A 358 -23.86 7.92 -2.67
CA GLY A 358 -24.59 7.00 -1.77
C GLY A 358 -25.09 5.74 -2.45
N LYS A 359 -24.54 5.37 -3.61
CA LYS A 359 -24.93 4.15 -4.31
C LYS A 359 -24.68 2.92 -3.44
N GLU A 360 -25.74 2.18 -3.19
CA GLU A 360 -25.67 0.95 -2.41
C GLU A 360 -24.81 -0.11 -3.12
N GLY A 361 -24.03 -0.86 -2.35
CA GLY A 361 -23.22 -1.98 -2.83
C GLY A 361 -21.87 -1.59 -3.40
N VAL A 362 -21.54 -0.29 -3.49
CA VAL A 362 -20.20 0.17 -3.87
C VAL A 362 -19.27 0.19 -2.65
N SER A 363 -18.10 -0.40 -2.77
CA SER A 363 -17.17 -0.57 -1.67
C SER A 363 -15.76 -0.08 -2.01
N MET A 364 -15.11 0.58 -1.06
CA MET A 364 -13.69 0.90 -1.13
C MET A 364 -12.84 -0.27 -0.62
N LEU A 365 -13.27 -0.95 0.43
CA LEU A 365 -12.50 -2.01 1.08
C LEU A 365 -12.79 -3.41 0.52
N GLY A 366 -13.91 -3.58 -0.17
CA GLY A 366 -14.44 -4.90 -0.44
C GLY A 366 -14.98 -5.59 0.82
N LYS A 367 -15.84 -6.58 0.62
CA LYS A 367 -16.48 -7.29 1.72
C LYS A 367 -15.50 -7.98 2.67
N PRO A 368 -14.47 -8.72 2.19
CA PRO A 368 -13.58 -9.45 3.09
C PRO A 368 -12.82 -8.55 4.07
N GLN A 369 -12.22 -7.46 3.56
CA GLN A 369 -11.45 -6.54 4.41
C GLN A 369 -12.37 -5.81 5.39
N ARG A 370 -13.53 -5.36 4.94
CA ARG A 370 -14.51 -4.67 5.78
C ARG A 370 -14.99 -5.56 6.93
N GLU A 371 -15.35 -6.82 6.67
CA GLU A 371 -15.76 -7.76 7.70
C GLU A 371 -14.62 -8.08 8.68
N TRP A 372 -13.41 -8.27 8.19
CA TRP A 372 -12.21 -8.43 9.00
C TRP A 372 -11.96 -7.23 9.92
N LEU A 373 -12.02 -6.01 9.38
CA LEU A 373 -11.81 -4.77 10.14
C LEU A 373 -12.81 -4.67 11.31
N LEU A 374 -14.10 -4.77 10.99
CA LEU A 374 -15.17 -4.65 11.98
C LEU A 374 -15.11 -5.76 13.04
N LYS A 375 -14.90 -7.00 12.62
CA LYS A 375 -14.77 -8.14 13.53
C LYS A 375 -13.57 -7.97 14.46
N SER A 376 -12.40 -7.66 13.92
CA SER A 376 -11.18 -7.55 14.72
C SER A 376 -11.22 -6.36 15.69
N MET A 377 -11.84 -5.24 15.32
CA MET A 377 -12.05 -4.12 16.23
C MET A 377 -13.01 -4.47 17.38
N LYS A 378 -14.07 -5.21 17.09
CA LYS A 378 -15.04 -5.67 18.09
C LYS A 378 -14.44 -6.66 19.09
N GLU A 379 -13.55 -7.53 18.63
CA GLU A 379 -12.88 -8.55 19.45
C GLU A 379 -11.67 -8.00 20.22
N SER A 380 -11.19 -6.81 19.87
CA SER A 380 -10.00 -6.21 20.48
C SER A 380 -10.28 -5.61 21.85
N ASP A 381 -9.33 -5.78 22.77
CA ASP A 381 -9.33 -5.13 24.10
C ASP A 381 -8.58 -3.78 24.10
N ALA A 382 -8.14 -3.28 22.93
CA ALA A 382 -7.51 -1.97 22.81
C ALA A 382 -8.43 -0.85 23.31
N ASP A 383 -7.82 0.20 23.85
CA ASP A 383 -8.54 1.41 24.26
C ASP A 383 -8.66 2.40 23.08
N PHE A 384 -7.68 2.38 22.17
CA PHE A 384 -7.57 3.28 21.04
C PHE A 384 -7.35 2.49 19.74
N PHE A 385 -8.06 2.87 18.72
CA PHE A 385 -7.92 2.32 17.38
C PHE A 385 -7.37 3.37 16.41
N PHE A 386 -6.34 3.02 15.66
CA PHE A 386 -5.78 3.82 14.59
C PHE A 386 -6.05 3.12 13.26
N VAL A 387 -6.91 3.70 12.43
CA VAL A 387 -7.21 3.21 11.08
C VAL A 387 -6.36 4.03 10.11
N ILE A 388 -5.38 3.38 9.49
CA ILE A 388 -4.44 4.01 8.57
C ILE A 388 -5.00 3.85 7.15
N SER A 389 -5.58 4.94 6.64
CA SER A 389 -6.20 5.03 5.31
C SER A 389 -5.36 5.95 4.44
N SER A 390 -4.91 5.50 3.28
CA SER A 390 -4.12 6.35 2.38
C SER A 390 -4.91 7.56 1.87
N VAL A 391 -6.23 7.45 1.77
CA VAL A 391 -7.11 8.50 1.22
C VAL A 391 -7.97 9.18 2.29
N PRO A 392 -8.41 10.46 2.05
CA PRO A 392 -9.20 11.24 3.01
C PRO A 392 -10.55 10.61 3.34
N PHE A 393 -10.99 10.77 4.61
CA PHE A 393 -12.22 10.16 5.10
C PHE A 393 -13.44 11.08 5.01
N MET A 394 -13.33 12.32 5.47
CA MET A 394 -14.44 13.29 5.49
C MET A 394 -14.37 14.32 4.40
N ILE A 395 -13.18 14.65 3.92
CA ILE A 395 -12.96 15.69 2.90
C ILE A 395 -12.92 15.05 1.51
N PRO A 396 -13.62 15.61 0.51
CA PRO A 396 -13.55 15.11 -0.86
C PRO A 396 -12.19 15.39 -1.50
N HIS A 397 -11.77 14.51 -2.40
CA HIS A 397 -10.60 14.71 -3.25
C HIS A 397 -10.97 14.43 -4.72
N SER A 398 -11.46 15.45 -5.40
CA SER A 398 -11.95 15.35 -6.78
C SER A 398 -10.91 15.72 -7.84
N GLY A 399 -9.69 16.07 -7.42
CA GLY A 399 -8.58 16.46 -8.30
C GLY A 399 -8.77 17.79 -9.02
N ALA A 400 -7.77 18.17 -9.81
CA ALA A 400 -7.65 19.48 -10.48
C ALA A 400 -8.69 19.72 -11.59
N GLY A 401 -9.91 19.47 -11.39
CA GLY A 401 -11.02 19.74 -12.30
C GLY A 401 -12.31 20.02 -11.56
N GLY A 402 -12.26 19.85 -10.23
CA GLY A 402 -13.44 20.00 -9.38
C GLY A 402 -14.54 19.00 -9.73
N PHE A 403 -15.70 19.20 -9.12
CA PHE A 403 -16.87 18.31 -9.30
C PHE A 403 -17.58 18.50 -10.64
N GLU A 404 -17.26 19.52 -11.41
CA GLU A 404 -17.95 19.88 -12.67
C GLU A 404 -17.21 19.41 -13.93
N ALA A 405 -15.98 18.91 -13.78
CA ALA A 405 -15.21 18.43 -14.92
C ALA A 405 -15.74 17.07 -15.45
N ASP A 406 -15.40 16.75 -16.69
CA ASP A 406 -15.68 15.45 -17.31
C ASP A 406 -15.04 14.25 -16.59
N ASN A 407 -14.20 14.53 -15.58
CA ASN A 407 -13.58 13.57 -14.67
C ASN A 407 -14.47 13.23 -13.46
N ALA A 408 -15.77 13.11 -13.67
CA ALA A 408 -16.74 12.86 -12.60
C ALA A 408 -16.46 11.63 -11.73
N ASN A 409 -15.56 10.75 -12.15
CA ASN A 409 -15.15 9.57 -11.38
C ASN A 409 -13.77 9.73 -10.71
N LYS A 410 -13.16 10.92 -10.81
CA LYS A 410 -11.89 11.19 -10.13
C LYS A 410 -12.11 11.67 -8.68
N GLU A 411 -12.82 10.91 -7.92
CA GLU A 411 -12.95 11.09 -6.47
C GLU A 411 -12.15 9.99 -5.78
N GLU A 412 -11.09 10.37 -5.12
CA GLU A 412 -10.22 9.38 -4.47
C GLU A 412 -10.60 9.09 -3.04
N ALA A 413 -11.26 10.06 -2.40
CA ALA A 413 -11.66 9.99 -1.00
C ALA A 413 -12.83 9.04 -0.70
N TRP A 414 -13.03 8.74 0.56
CA TRP A 414 -14.21 8.02 1.08
C TRP A 414 -15.54 8.74 0.78
N THR A 415 -15.49 10.00 0.42
CA THR A 415 -16.66 10.76 -0.01
C THR A 415 -17.24 10.27 -1.35
N GLY A 416 -16.53 9.44 -2.09
CA GLY A 416 -17.06 8.67 -3.21
C GLY A 416 -17.89 7.44 -2.78
N PHE A 417 -17.86 7.05 -1.49
CA PHE A 417 -18.40 5.81 -0.93
C PHE A 417 -19.21 6.08 0.35
N PHE A 418 -20.19 7.00 0.30
CA PHE A 418 -20.93 7.43 1.49
C PHE A 418 -21.61 6.29 2.25
N ASP A 419 -22.17 5.32 1.54
CA ASP A 419 -22.87 4.20 2.16
C ASP A 419 -21.94 3.38 3.07
N GLU A 420 -20.78 2.98 2.55
CA GLU A 420 -19.78 2.24 3.32
C GLU A 420 -19.16 3.09 4.43
N ARG A 421 -18.84 4.37 4.17
CA ARG A 421 -18.26 5.28 5.16
C ARG A 421 -19.19 5.48 6.36
N GLU A 422 -20.47 5.78 6.12
CA GLU A 422 -21.43 6.00 7.20
C GLU A 422 -21.69 4.71 7.99
N MET A 423 -21.73 3.56 7.31
CA MET A 423 -21.84 2.27 7.99
C MET A 423 -20.65 2.02 8.92
N LEU A 424 -19.42 2.31 8.49
CA LEU A 424 -18.22 2.19 9.33
C LEU A 424 -18.29 3.12 10.53
N ILE A 425 -18.69 4.38 10.35
CA ILE A 425 -18.85 5.34 11.45
C ILE A 425 -19.85 4.80 12.48
N ASP A 426 -21.00 4.31 12.04
CA ASP A 426 -22.05 3.81 12.92
C ASP A 426 -21.61 2.53 13.67
N GLU A 427 -20.85 1.63 13.02
CA GLU A 427 -20.30 0.44 13.70
C GLU A 427 -19.20 0.82 14.71
N TRP A 428 -18.34 1.78 14.38
CA TRP A 428 -17.28 2.25 15.29
C TRP A 428 -17.85 2.98 16.53
N GLU A 429 -18.93 3.76 16.36
CA GLU A 429 -19.61 4.38 17.50
C GLU A 429 -20.15 3.36 18.49
N LYS A 430 -20.64 2.20 18.02
CA LYS A 430 -21.14 1.12 18.89
C LYS A 430 -20.05 0.49 19.75
N LEU A 431 -18.76 0.66 19.37
CA LEU A 431 -17.64 0.16 20.18
C LEU A 431 -17.45 0.94 21.48
N GLY A 432 -17.90 2.21 21.54
CA GLY A 432 -17.69 3.10 22.68
C GLY A 432 -16.22 3.44 22.95
N LYS A 433 -15.34 3.24 21.99
CA LYS A 433 -13.88 3.47 22.06
C LYS A 433 -13.46 4.60 21.13
N LYS A 434 -12.24 5.11 21.31
CA LYS A 434 -11.71 6.16 20.43
C LYS A 434 -11.13 5.57 19.17
N VAL A 435 -11.56 6.11 18.02
CA VAL A 435 -11.07 5.75 16.68
C VAL A 435 -10.43 6.97 16.04
N PHE A 436 -9.20 6.83 15.63
CA PHE A 436 -8.42 7.84 14.91
C PHE A 436 -8.19 7.34 13.48
N VAL A 437 -8.82 7.99 12.51
CA VAL A 437 -8.58 7.73 11.10
C VAL A 437 -7.41 8.62 10.68
N MET A 438 -6.30 8.00 10.33
CA MET A 438 -5.09 8.68 9.85
C MET A 438 -5.10 8.64 8.34
N THR A 439 -5.13 9.80 7.68
CA THR A 439 -5.30 9.91 6.23
C THR A 439 -4.15 10.66 5.56
N GLY A 440 -4.05 10.56 4.23
CA GLY A 440 -3.01 11.19 3.40
C GLY A 440 -3.59 11.73 2.09
N ASP A 441 -2.82 11.68 1.01
CA ASP A 441 -3.19 11.98 -0.38
C ASP A 441 -3.48 13.48 -0.68
N LEU A 442 -4.25 14.16 0.14
CA LEU A 442 -4.71 15.54 -0.09
C LEU A 442 -3.63 16.65 -0.06
N HIS A 443 -2.39 16.32 0.20
CA HIS A 443 -1.27 17.28 0.21
C HIS A 443 -1.46 18.53 1.09
N ASN A 444 -2.27 18.41 2.14
CA ASN A 444 -2.41 19.39 3.22
C ASN A 444 -2.74 18.68 4.54
N SER A 445 -2.64 19.39 5.66
CA SER A 445 -2.87 18.77 6.96
C SER A 445 -4.12 19.36 7.62
N PHE A 446 -4.89 18.47 8.27
CA PHE A 446 -6.03 18.92 9.06
C PHE A 446 -6.39 17.91 10.17
N ALA A 447 -7.13 18.39 11.15
CA ALA A 447 -7.73 17.59 12.21
C ALA A 447 -9.24 17.83 12.22
N ILE A 448 -10.03 16.77 12.13
CA ILE A 448 -11.50 16.83 12.06
C ILE A 448 -12.08 15.97 13.17
N LYS A 449 -13.00 16.56 13.93
CA LYS A 449 -13.89 15.82 14.81
C LYS A 449 -15.09 15.34 14.00
N VAL A 450 -15.14 14.04 13.73
CA VAL A 450 -16.25 13.39 13.03
C VAL A 450 -17.42 13.18 13.98
N THR A 451 -17.13 12.60 15.17
CA THR A 451 -18.05 12.42 16.30
C THR A 451 -17.33 12.67 17.62
N ASP A 452 -17.93 12.37 18.75
CA ASP A 452 -17.23 12.45 20.04
C ASP A 452 -16.15 11.37 20.19
N ASN A 453 -16.28 10.24 19.49
CA ASN A 453 -15.36 9.11 19.57
C ASN A 453 -14.45 8.99 18.34
N ILE A 454 -14.83 9.54 17.21
CA ILE A 454 -14.14 9.36 15.92
C ILE A 454 -13.53 10.69 15.47
N TRP A 455 -12.24 10.63 15.14
CA TRP A 455 -11.47 11.76 14.62
C TRP A 455 -10.72 11.36 13.37
N GLU A 456 -10.60 12.28 12.42
CA GLU A 456 -9.70 12.18 11.28
C GLU A 456 -8.52 13.12 11.46
N PHE A 457 -7.31 12.63 11.16
CA PHE A 457 -6.08 13.40 11.05
C PHE A 457 -5.46 13.14 9.69
N CYS A 458 -5.48 14.14 8.82
CA CYS A 458 -4.77 14.08 7.56
C CYS A 458 -3.36 14.61 7.75
N CYS A 459 -2.37 13.82 7.37
CA CYS A 459 -0.98 14.25 7.31
C CYS A 459 -0.69 14.84 5.94
N GLY A 460 -0.13 16.04 5.93
CA GLY A 460 0.34 16.67 4.70
C GLY A 460 1.54 15.91 4.10
N PRO A 461 1.94 16.29 2.89
CA PRO A 461 2.99 15.58 2.18
C PRO A 461 4.36 15.78 2.86
N HIS A 462 5.13 14.71 2.93
CA HIS A 462 6.53 14.82 3.34
C HIS A 462 7.39 15.57 2.32
N ASN A 463 7.06 15.45 1.04
CA ASN A 463 7.85 16.06 -0.03
C ASN A 463 7.04 16.19 -1.33
N SER A 464 5.91 16.89 -1.29
CA SER A 464 5.11 17.16 -2.49
C SER A 464 4.58 18.59 -2.46
N VAL A 465 3.97 19.04 -3.56
CA VAL A 465 3.30 20.33 -3.60
C VAL A 465 2.01 20.28 -2.76
N ASN A 466 1.68 21.39 -2.11
CA ASN A 466 0.39 21.49 -1.43
C ASN A 466 -0.73 21.69 -2.44
N HIS A 467 -1.85 21.03 -2.23
CA HIS A 467 -3.08 21.30 -2.97
C HIS A 467 -3.79 22.53 -2.45
N VAL A 468 -4.59 23.15 -3.32
CA VAL A 468 -5.40 24.30 -2.95
C VAL A 468 -6.79 23.81 -2.58
N PRO A 469 -7.25 23.98 -1.34
CA PRO A 469 -8.52 23.44 -0.85
C PRO A 469 -9.75 23.78 -1.72
N VAL A 470 -9.77 24.96 -2.32
CA VAL A 470 -10.86 25.42 -3.19
C VAL A 470 -11.07 24.52 -4.40
N ASN A 471 -10.00 23.99 -5.00
CA ASN A 471 -10.10 23.19 -6.22
C ASN A 471 -10.43 21.72 -5.93
N ASP A 472 -9.84 21.16 -4.87
CA ASP A 472 -9.88 19.73 -4.60
C ASP A 472 -10.90 19.36 -3.52
N GLU A 473 -11.28 20.31 -2.65
CA GLU A 473 -11.93 20.04 -1.39
C GLU A 473 -13.27 20.72 -1.17
N SER A 474 -13.98 21.12 -2.24
CA SER A 474 -15.31 21.77 -2.17
C SER A 474 -15.38 23.01 -1.31
N ASP A 475 -14.40 23.91 -1.41
CA ASP A 475 -14.34 25.16 -0.65
C ASP A 475 -14.47 24.98 0.87
N ARG A 476 -13.91 23.89 1.42
CA ARG A 476 -13.97 23.65 2.86
C ARG A 476 -13.38 24.83 3.65
N PRO A 477 -13.96 25.21 4.80
CA PRO A 477 -13.36 26.22 5.65
C PRO A 477 -12.07 25.71 6.30
N ALA A 478 -11.19 26.62 6.69
CA ALA A 478 -9.99 26.26 7.44
C ALA A 478 -10.32 25.65 8.82
N THR A 479 -11.38 26.15 9.46
CA THR A 479 -11.91 25.64 10.73
C THR A 479 -13.42 25.81 10.80
N GLY A 480 -14.08 25.03 11.66
CA GLY A 480 -15.51 25.10 11.90
C GLY A 480 -16.30 23.99 11.23
N LYS A 481 -17.60 24.18 11.17
CA LYS A 481 -18.52 23.18 10.63
C LYS A 481 -18.38 23.03 9.13
N PHE A 482 -18.31 21.78 8.68
CA PHE A 482 -18.27 21.43 7.28
C PHE A 482 -19.21 20.25 7.01
N LYS A 483 -19.99 20.36 5.96
CA LYS A 483 -20.91 19.28 5.56
C LYS A 483 -20.71 18.95 4.09
N PHE A 484 -20.28 17.71 3.83
CA PHE A 484 -20.23 17.15 2.51
C PHE A 484 -20.89 15.76 2.52
N GLY A 485 -22.05 15.66 1.82
CA GLY A 485 -22.89 14.46 1.88
C GLY A 485 -23.75 14.38 3.15
N PRO A 486 -23.99 13.17 3.71
CA PRO A 486 -24.97 12.98 4.77
C PRO A 486 -24.55 13.55 6.13
N ARG A 487 -23.24 13.59 6.42
CA ARG A 487 -22.72 13.93 7.75
C ARG A 487 -22.07 15.30 7.79
N GLU A 488 -22.36 16.07 8.84
CA GLU A 488 -21.58 17.25 9.22
C GLU A 488 -20.44 16.84 10.15
N CYS A 489 -19.28 17.44 9.95
CA CYS A 489 -18.11 17.31 10.82
C CYS A 489 -17.62 18.68 11.30
N ASP A 490 -16.61 18.70 12.15
CA ASP A 490 -16.05 19.91 12.76
C ASP A 490 -14.54 19.96 12.54
N ILE A 491 -14.10 20.81 11.61
CA ILE A 491 -12.67 21.01 11.32
C ILE A 491 -12.08 21.82 12.47
N ARG A 492 -11.18 21.21 13.22
CA ARG A 492 -10.58 21.78 14.42
C ARG A 492 -9.30 22.52 14.12
N TRP A 493 -8.62 22.10 13.09
CA TRP A 493 -7.37 22.68 12.64
C TRP A 493 -7.12 22.32 11.18
N SER A 494 -6.46 23.21 10.44
CA SER A 494 -5.87 22.91 9.13
C SER A 494 -4.69 23.83 8.83
N SER A 495 -3.80 23.39 7.96
CA SER A 495 -2.64 24.15 7.48
C SER A 495 -2.73 24.42 5.99
#